data_0fa771c7e09bcd40d67612546d823db0
#
_entry.id   0fa771c7e09bcd40d67612546d823db0
#
_cell.length_a   1.000
_cell.length_b   1.000
_cell.length_c   1.000
_cell.angle_alpha   90.00
_cell.angle_beta   90.00
_cell.angle_gamma   90.00
#
_symmetry.space_group_name_H-M   'P 1'
#
loop_
_entity.id
_entity.type
_entity.pdbx_description
1 polymer ?
#
loop_
_entity_poly.entity_id
_entity_poly.type
_entity_poly.pdbx_seq_one_letter_code
_entity_poly.pdbx_strand_id
1 'polypeptide(L)'
;MTSVLLATLNPIAKYLTEIYDQSSTVVNLGGLLFVLMHPIFTFPAAYVIDTYGSRVGIMIGCILGIVGVSLRLLVNYSFAWVIVGQVLAGIGRPFILNCQGKISANWFTSIQRGKITQILTLVLNVSLIIGVIIPTVVFGSYKPEKSIDGSDNYEIGKNLTFDLMLLHAIMGYICYGLNLAFQRNKPPTPPSE
;
A
#
# COMPACT_ATOMS: atom_id res chain seq x y z
N MET A 1 1.86 0.98 -5.61
CA MET A 1 0.71 1.02 -4.67
C MET A 1 1.10 0.68 -3.23
N THR A 2 1.78 -0.43 -2.95
CA THR A 2 2.15 -0.82 -1.56
C THR A 2 2.93 0.26 -0.79
N SER A 3 3.83 0.99 -1.44
CA SER A 3 4.58 2.08 -0.83
C SER A 3 3.72 3.31 -0.52
N VAL A 4 2.71 3.59 -1.35
CA VAL A 4 1.73 4.66 -1.10
C VAL A 4 0.95 4.34 0.19
N LEU A 5 0.47 3.11 0.34
CA LEU A 5 -0.27 2.68 1.53
C LEU A 5 0.56 2.76 2.82
N LEU A 6 1.86 2.45 2.73
CA LEU A 6 2.78 2.60 3.85
C LEU A 6 2.83 4.05 4.38
N ALA A 7 2.94 5.00 3.47
CA ALA A 7 3.21 6.40 3.80
C ALA A 7 1.95 7.21 4.15
N THR A 8 0.75 6.69 3.89
CA THR A 8 -0.51 7.44 3.97
C THR A 8 -0.89 7.89 5.38
N LEU A 9 -0.73 7.03 6.40
CA LEU A 9 -1.25 7.31 7.74
C LEU A 9 -0.39 8.29 8.53
N ASN A 10 0.92 8.26 8.36
CA ASN A 10 1.85 9.04 9.16
C ASN A 10 1.62 10.56 9.07
N PRO A 11 1.45 11.17 7.86
CA PRO A 11 1.27 12.62 7.75
C PRO A 11 -0.01 13.14 8.40
N ILE A 12 -1.03 12.30 8.47
CA ILE A 12 -2.36 12.66 8.96
C ILE A 12 -2.70 12.07 10.34
N ALA A 13 -1.71 11.45 10.99
CA ALA A 13 -1.92 10.76 12.27
C ALA A 13 -2.57 11.67 13.33
N LYS A 14 -2.15 12.93 13.42
CA LYS A 14 -2.74 13.92 14.34
C LYS A 14 -4.24 14.13 14.07
N TYR A 15 -4.61 14.32 12.80
CA TYR A 15 -6.00 14.53 12.41
C TYR A 15 -6.86 13.29 12.70
N LEU A 16 -6.34 12.09 12.39
CA LEU A 16 -7.05 10.84 12.67
C LEU A 16 -7.28 10.61 14.17
N THR A 17 -6.33 11.00 15.00
CA THR A 17 -6.45 10.95 16.47
C THR A 17 -7.62 11.81 16.94
N GLU A 18 -7.75 13.02 16.42
CA GLU A 18 -8.81 13.97 16.79
C GLU A 18 -10.17 13.56 16.21
N ILE A 19 -10.22 13.11 14.94
CA ILE A 19 -11.48 12.78 14.23
C ILE A 19 -12.14 11.51 14.79
N TYR A 20 -11.33 10.47 15.10
CA TYR A 20 -11.84 9.16 15.53
C TYR A 20 -11.70 8.91 17.03
N ASP A 21 -11.27 9.90 17.80
CA ASP A 21 -11.01 9.80 19.25
C ASP A 21 -10.13 8.58 19.61
N GLN A 22 -9.11 8.36 18.80
CA GLN A 22 -8.16 7.27 18.97
C GLN A 22 -6.85 7.77 19.57
N SER A 23 -6.19 6.96 20.39
CA SER A 23 -4.86 7.33 20.88
C SER A 23 -3.85 7.41 19.73
N SER A 24 -2.91 8.33 19.82
CA SER A 24 -1.80 8.45 18.84
C SER A 24 -1.03 7.13 18.68
N THR A 25 -0.99 6.32 19.74
CA THR A 25 -0.37 4.99 19.71
C THR A 25 -1.09 4.06 18.76
N VAL A 26 -2.42 4.04 18.77
CA VAL A 26 -3.23 3.16 17.88
C VAL A 26 -3.08 3.57 16.42
N VAL A 27 -3.07 4.86 16.13
CA VAL A 27 -2.89 5.36 14.74
C VAL A 27 -1.50 5.01 14.21
N ASN A 28 -0.46 5.25 15.01
CA ASN A 28 0.92 4.94 14.64
C ASN A 28 1.17 3.42 14.56
N LEU A 29 0.46 2.62 15.36
CA LEU A 29 0.54 1.16 15.31
C LEU A 29 0.15 0.62 13.92
N GLY A 30 -0.82 1.23 13.25
CA GLY A 30 -1.20 0.85 11.89
C GLY A 30 -0.03 0.96 10.90
N GLY A 31 0.73 2.04 10.95
CA GLY A 31 1.94 2.21 10.14
C GLY A 31 3.06 1.25 10.54
N LEU A 32 3.28 1.08 11.84
CA LEU A 32 4.30 0.17 12.39
C LEU A 32 4.02 -1.29 12.03
N LEU A 33 2.78 -1.75 12.18
CA LEU A 33 2.38 -3.11 11.82
C LEU A 33 2.60 -3.40 10.33
N PHE A 34 2.30 -2.43 9.46
CA PHE A 34 2.58 -2.57 8.03
C PHE A 34 4.07 -2.84 7.76
N VAL A 35 4.96 -2.12 8.45
CA VAL A 35 6.42 -2.29 8.31
C VAL A 35 6.86 -3.63 8.90
N LEU A 36 6.34 -4.02 10.06
CA LEU A 36 6.71 -5.27 10.74
C LEU A 36 6.26 -6.53 9.98
N MET A 37 5.13 -6.47 9.25
CA MET A 37 4.67 -7.60 8.44
C MET A 37 5.66 -7.93 7.32
N HIS A 38 6.42 -6.96 6.83
CA HIS A 38 7.36 -7.19 5.74
C HIS A 38 8.47 -8.20 6.07
N PRO A 39 9.30 -8.05 7.11
CA PRO A 39 10.34 -9.02 7.46
C PRO A 39 9.74 -10.38 7.88
N ILE A 40 8.60 -10.41 8.57
CA ILE A 40 7.96 -11.65 9.02
C ILE A 40 7.53 -12.50 7.81
N PHE A 41 6.91 -11.88 6.81
CA PHE A 41 6.39 -12.58 5.63
C PHE A 41 7.36 -12.64 4.45
N THR A 42 8.56 -12.10 4.55
CA THR A 42 9.58 -12.17 3.49
C THR A 42 10.00 -13.60 3.19
N PHE A 43 10.24 -14.42 4.22
CA PHE A 43 10.63 -15.82 4.04
C PHE A 43 9.52 -16.68 3.43
N PRO A 44 8.27 -16.68 3.96
CA PRO A 44 7.16 -17.36 3.31
C PRO A 44 6.91 -16.90 1.87
N ALA A 45 7.03 -15.60 1.61
CA ALA A 45 6.86 -15.05 0.27
C ALA A 45 7.96 -15.54 -0.69
N ALA A 46 9.23 -15.54 -0.26
CA ALA A 46 10.33 -16.06 -1.04
C ALA A 46 10.14 -17.55 -1.38
N TYR A 47 9.77 -18.37 -0.39
CA TYR A 47 9.46 -19.78 -0.59
C TYR A 47 8.37 -20.00 -1.65
N VAL A 48 7.26 -19.29 -1.55
CA VAL A 48 6.16 -19.38 -2.52
C VAL A 48 6.61 -18.96 -3.92
N ILE A 49 7.37 -17.86 -4.03
CA ILE A 49 7.89 -17.36 -5.32
C ILE A 49 8.85 -18.36 -5.94
N ASP A 50 9.70 -19.00 -5.15
CA ASP A 50 10.68 -19.95 -5.65
C ASP A 50 10.04 -21.26 -6.09
N THR A 51 9.05 -21.75 -5.35
CA THR A 51 8.39 -23.02 -5.61
C THR A 51 7.33 -22.90 -6.72
N TYR A 52 6.45 -21.89 -6.65
CA TYR A 52 5.28 -21.74 -7.54
C TYR A 52 5.46 -20.67 -8.63
N GLY A 53 6.53 -19.90 -8.58
CA GLY A 53 6.85 -18.86 -9.56
C GLY A 53 6.35 -17.47 -9.18
N SER A 54 6.90 -16.46 -9.89
CA SER A 54 6.62 -15.04 -9.61
C SER A 54 5.15 -14.65 -9.83
N ARG A 55 4.46 -15.30 -10.77
CA ARG A 55 3.03 -15.02 -11.02
C ARG A 55 2.17 -15.31 -9.80
N VAL A 56 2.37 -16.49 -9.17
CA VAL A 56 1.59 -16.89 -7.98
C VAL A 56 1.90 -15.94 -6.82
N GLY A 57 3.18 -15.60 -6.61
CA GLY A 57 3.55 -14.63 -5.58
C GLY A 57 2.86 -13.27 -5.77
N ILE A 58 2.92 -12.70 -6.98
CA ILE A 58 2.26 -11.43 -7.28
C ILE A 58 0.74 -11.53 -7.13
N MET A 59 0.12 -12.63 -7.56
CA MET A 59 -1.32 -12.83 -7.39
C MET A 59 -1.74 -12.80 -5.92
N ILE A 60 -1.03 -13.51 -5.04
CA ILE A 60 -1.28 -13.47 -3.59
C ILE A 60 -1.12 -12.06 -3.06
N GLY A 61 -0.02 -11.37 -3.40
CA GLY A 61 0.21 -9.99 -2.97
C GLY A 61 -0.85 -9.01 -3.44
N CYS A 62 -1.32 -9.15 -4.69
CA CYS A 62 -2.39 -8.32 -5.25
C CYS A 62 -3.74 -8.58 -4.58
N ILE A 63 -4.11 -9.84 -4.35
CA ILE A 63 -5.36 -10.19 -3.67
C ILE A 63 -5.37 -9.64 -2.25
N LEU A 64 -4.30 -9.85 -1.48
CA LEU A 64 -4.16 -9.28 -0.13
C LEU A 64 -4.20 -7.75 -0.16
N GLY A 65 -3.58 -7.12 -1.16
CA GLY A 65 -3.63 -5.69 -1.37
C GLY A 65 -5.05 -5.18 -1.67
N ILE A 66 -5.80 -5.85 -2.55
CA ILE A 66 -7.20 -5.51 -2.86
C ILE A 66 -8.08 -5.62 -1.62
N VAL A 67 -8.00 -6.74 -0.90
CA VAL A 67 -8.76 -6.92 0.34
C VAL A 67 -8.38 -5.87 1.38
N GLY A 68 -7.07 -5.58 1.51
CA GLY A 68 -6.57 -4.56 2.43
C GLY A 68 -7.13 -3.17 2.14
N VAL A 69 -7.12 -2.70 0.88
CA VAL A 69 -7.67 -1.37 0.55
C VAL A 69 -9.20 -1.34 0.66
N SER A 70 -9.89 -2.46 0.39
CA SER A 70 -11.35 -2.56 0.56
C SER A 70 -11.76 -2.42 2.02
N LEU A 71 -11.05 -3.09 2.94
CA LEU A 71 -11.34 -2.98 4.38
C LEU A 71 -11.13 -1.56 4.92
N ARG A 72 -10.18 -0.82 4.38
CA ARG A 72 -9.95 0.58 4.78
C ARG A 72 -11.12 1.51 4.43
N LEU A 73 -11.98 1.16 3.47
CA LEU A 73 -13.21 1.91 3.18
C LEU A 73 -14.22 1.85 4.33
N LEU A 74 -14.09 0.86 5.23
CA LEU A 74 -14.95 0.73 6.41
C LEU A 74 -14.51 1.65 7.59
N VAL A 75 -13.66 2.65 7.31
CA VAL A 75 -13.13 3.58 8.33
C VAL A 75 -14.23 4.26 9.14
N ASN A 76 -15.36 4.59 8.53
CA ASN A 76 -16.48 5.25 9.21
C ASN A 76 -17.27 4.33 10.14
N TYR A 77 -17.16 3.00 10.00
CA TYR A 77 -17.73 2.04 10.96
C TYR A 77 -16.84 1.87 12.18
N SER A 78 -15.54 1.68 11.96
CA SER A 78 -14.53 1.58 13.03
C SER A 78 -13.14 1.78 12.45
N PHE A 79 -12.31 2.53 13.15
CA PHE A 79 -10.89 2.71 12.80
C PHE A 79 -10.10 1.38 12.81
N ALA A 80 -10.58 0.38 13.55
CA ALA A 80 -9.98 -0.96 13.57
C ALA A 80 -9.90 -1.59 12.16
N TRP A 81 -10.87 -1.34 11.27
CA TRP A 81 -10.85 -1.84 9.90
C TRP A 81 -9.69 -1.26 9.07
N VAL A 82 -9.30 -0.02 9.35
CA VAL A 82 -8.12 0.60 8.72
C VAL A 82 -6.86 -0.17 9.12
N ILE A 83 -6.72 -0.50 10.42
CA ILE A 83 -5.56 -1.25 10.93
C ILE A 83 -5.53 -2.65 10.34
N VAL A 84 -6.65 -3.38 10.33
CA VAL A 84 -6.74 -4.72 9.71
C VAL A 84 -6.39 -4.66 8.23
N GLY A 85 -6.93 -3.69 7.49
CA GLY A 85 -6.60 -3.47 6.08
C GLY A 85 -5.12 -3.16 5.86
N GLN A 86 -4.51 -2.40 6.78
CA GLN A 86 -3.09 -2.07 6.73
C GLN A 86 -2.21 -3.31 6.96
N VAL A 87 -2.56 -4.17 7.93
CA VAL A 87 -1.87 -5.44 8.19
C VAL A 87 -1.93 -6.35 6.97
N LEU A 88 -3.11 -6.53 6.37
CA LEU A 88 -3.26 -7.38 5.18
C LEU A 88 -2.45 -6.87 3.99
N ALA A 89 -2.47 -5.55 3.74
CA ALA A 89 -1.64 -4.94 2.71
C ALA A 89 -0.14 -5.09 3.01
N GLY A 90 0.24 -5.01 4.29
CA GLY A 90 1.59 -5.26 4.79
C GLY A 90 2.06 -6.69 4.54
N ILE A 91 1.19 -7.69 4.77
CA ILE A 91 1.45 -9.11 4.46
C ILE A 91 1.60 -9.33 2.94
N GLY A 92 0.81 -8.64 2.12
CA GLY A 92 0.90 -8.73 0.67
C GLY A 92 2.17 -8.10 0.07
N ARG A 93 2.78 -7.14 0.76
CA ARG A 93 3.92 -6.38 0.27
C ARG A 93 5.15 -7.23 -0.08
N PRO A 94 5.66 -8.14 0.76
CA PRO A 94 6.83 -8.95 0.44
C PRO A 94 6.60 -9.87 -0.76
N PHE A 95 5.38 -10.36 -1.00
CA PHE A 95 5.05 -11.14 -2.19
C PHE A 95 5.24 -10.36 -3.49
N ILE A 96 5.02 -9.05 -3.48
CA ILE A 96 5.23 -8.19 -4.64
C ILE A 96 6.70 -7.78 -4.76
N LEU A 97 7.34 -7.39 -3.65
CA LEU A 97 8.71 -6.88 -3.68
C LEU A 97 9.74 -7.96 -3.98
N ASN A 98 9.60 -9.17 -3.42
CA ASN A 98 10.53 -10.27 -3.66
C ASN A 98 10.46 -10.78 -5.11
N CYS A 99 9.34 -10.56 -5.81
CA CYS A 99 9.23 -10.91 -7.23
C CYS A 99 10.11 -10.06 -8.16
N GLN A 100 10.52 -8.86 -7.75
CA GLN A 100 11.27 -7.93 -8.61
C GLN A 100 12.58 -8.53 -9.12
N GLY A 101 13.34 -9.19 -8.25
CA GLY A 101 14.59 -9.86 -8.63
C GLY A 101 14.36 -10.99 -9.66
N LYS A 102 13.32 -11.81 -9.44
CA LYS A 102 12.98 -12.92 -10.32
C LYS A 102 12.43 -12.45 -11.67
N ILE A 103 11.65 -11.37 -11.69
CA ILE A 103 11.18 -10.73 -12.92
C ILE A 103 12.37 -10.17 -13.70
N SER A 104 13.26 -9.43 -13.02
CA SER A 104 14.47 -8.88 -13.63
C SER A 104 15.33 -9.98 -14.25
N ALA A 105 15.49 -11.11 -13.54
CA ALA A 105 16.27 -12.24 -14.04
C ALA A 105 15.64 -12.97 -15.23
N ASN A 106 14.31 -13.08 -15.29
CA ASN A 106 13.61 -13.84 -16.32
C ASN A 106 13.31 -13.04 -17.59
N TRP A 107 13.17 -11.71 -17.47
CA TRP A 107 12.69 -10.85 -18.57
C TRP A 107 13.80 -10.02 -19.23
N PHE A 108 14.96 -9.87 -18.57
CA PHE A 108 16.03 -8.99 -19.02
C PHE A 108 17.39 -9.71 -19.05
N THR A 109 18.26 -9.28 -19.98
CA THR A 109 19.62 -9.78 -20.10
C THR A 109 20.44 -9.44 -18.86
N SER A 110 21.55 -10.15 -18.63
CA SER A 110 22.46 -9.93 -17.50
C SER A 110 22.94 -8.47 -17.39
N ILE A 111 23.20 -7.83 -18.54
CA ILE A 111 23.64 -6.41 -18.62
C ILE A 111 22.54 -5.45 -18.21
N GLN A 112 21.28 -5.77 -18.48
CA GLN A 112 20.13 -4.89 -18.23
C GLN A 112 19.55 -5.01 -16.81
N ARG A 113 19.78 -6.14 -16.12
CA ARG A 113 19.20 -6.44 -14.80
C ARG A 113 19.42 -5.35 -13.77
N GLY A 114 20.68 -4.86 -13.70
CA GLY A 114 21.03 -3.78 -12.77
C GLY A 114 20.25 -2.49 -13.01
N LYS A 115 20.12 -2.06 -14.27
CA LYS A 115 19.37 -0.86 -14.65
C LYS A 115 17.87 -1.01 -14.33
N ILE A 116 17.28 -2.17 -14.63
CA ILE A 116 15.88 -2.44 -14.37
C ILE A 116 15.58 -2.44 -12.87
N THR A 117 16.43 -3.07 -12.06
CA THR A 117 16.28 -3.07 -10.60
C THR A 117 16.36 -1.64 -10.03
N GLN A 118 17.25 -0.80 -10.55
CA GLN A 118 17.34 0.61 -10.15
C GLN A 118 16.08 1.38 -10.51
N ILE A 119 15.53 1.20 -11.72
CA ILE A 119 14.27 1.85 -12.15
C ILE A 119 13.12 1.41 -11.22
N LEU A 120 13.00 0.12 -10.91
CA LEU A 120 11.97 -0.37 -9.99
C LEU A 120 12.10 0.25 -8.60
N THR A 121 13.33 0.39 -8.10
CA THR A 121 13.60 1.05 -6.82
C THR A 121 13.23 2.54 -6.86
N LEU A 122 13.52 3.25 -7.94
CA LEU A 122 13.11 4.65 -8.11
C LEU A 122 11.59 4.78 -8.11
N VAL A 123 10.87 3.91 -8.80
CA VAL A 123 9.39 3.89 -8.80
C VAL A 123 8.84 3.68 -7.39
N LEU A 124 9.47 2.81 -6.57
CA LEU A 124 9.08 2.62 -5.17
C LEU A 124 9.26 3.89 -4.35
N ASN A 125 10.40 4.59 -4.51
CA ASN A 125 10.66 5.83 -3.79
C ASN A 125 9.71 6.97 -4.21
N VAL A 126 9.45 7.13 -5.50
CA VAL A 126 8.46 8.08 -6.02
C VAL A 126 7.07 7.76 -5.45
N SER A 127 6.71 6.47 -5.37
CA SER A 127 5.43 6.06 -4.78
C SER A 127 5.33 6.40 -3.29
N LEU A 128 6.44 6.36 -2.53
CA LEU A 128 6.47 6.82 -1.13
C LEU A 128 6.19 8.32 -1.03
N ILE A 129 6.85 9.12 -1.87
CA ILE A 129 6.65 10.57 -1.92
C ILE A 129 5.19 10.91 -2.24
N ILE A 130 4.59 10.25 -3.23
CA ILE A 130 3.16 10.40 -3.56
C ILE A 130 2.28 10.03 -2.36
N GLY A 131 2.63 8.96 -1.64
CA GLY A 131 1.90 8.51 -0.44
C GLY A 131 1.94 9.50 0.72
N VAL A 132 2.94 10.39 0.79
CA VAL A 132 3.02 11.48 1.76
C VAL A 132 2.28 12.73 1.24
N ILE A 133 2.48 13.08 -0.03
CA ILE A 133 1.93 14.33 -0.61
C ILE A 133 0.40 14.28 -0.64
N ILE A 134 -0.20 13.19 -1.13
CA ILE A 134 -1.66 13.11 -1.29
C ILE A 134 -2.40 13.40 0.03
N PRO A 135 -2.15 12.68 1.15
CA PRO A 135 -2.86 12.97 2.40
C PRO A 135 -2.52 14.35 2.95
N THR A 136 -1.29 14.83 2.78
CA THR A 136 -0.91 16.18 3.22
C THR A 136 -1.68 17.27 2.47
N VAL A 137 -1.89 17.12 1.17
CA VAL A 137 -2.67 18.06 0.37
C VAL A 137 -4.16 18.00 0.73
N VAL A 138 -4.71 16.79 0.87
CA VAL A 138 -6.12 16.59 1.23
C VAL A 138 -6.45 17.21 2.58
N PHE A 139 -5.57 17.04 3.57
CA PHE A 139 -5.75 17.59 4.92
C PHE A 139 -5.15 18.97 5.13
N GLY A 140 -4.43 19.52 4.14
CA GLY A 140 -3.70 20.80 4.28
C GLY A 140 -4.59 22.00 4.56
N SER A 141 -5.84 21.95 4.11
CA SER A 141 -6.85 23.00 4.39
C SER A 141 -7.76 22.68 5.56
N TYR A 142 -7.66 21.46 6.11
CA TYR A 142 -8.50 21.03 7.24
C TYR A 142 -7.94 21.57 8.55
N LYS A 143 -8.77 22.36 9.25
CA LYS A 143 -8.47 22.85 10.60
C LYS A 143 -9.45 22.21 11.58
N PRO A 144 -8.96 21.42 12.54
CA PRO A 144 -9.79 20.82 13.58
C PRO A 144 -10.17 21.84 14.67
N GLU A 145 -10.41 23.11 14.31
CA GLU A 145 -10.92 24.09 15.27
C GLU A 145 -12.36 23.77 15.60
N LYS A 146 -12.65 23.61 16.90
CA LYS A 146 -14.00 23.51 17.41
C LYS A 146 -14.78 24.72 16.93
N SER A 147 -15.64 24.55 15.97
CA SER A 147 -16.73 25.48 15.74
C SER A 147 -17.53 25.57 17.04
N ILE A 148 -18.11 26.74 17.34
CA ILE A 148 -18.89 26.97 18.57
C ILE A 148 -19.99 25.91 18.74
N ASP A 149 -20.33 25.18 17.69
CA ASP A 149 -21.36 24.15 17.61
C ASP A 149 -20.83 22.71 17.37
N GLY A 150 -19.55 22.51 17.42
CA GLY A 150 -18.84 21.22 17.61
C GLY A 150 -19.03 20.09 16.59
N SER A 151 -20.08 20.05 15.80
CA SER A 151 -20.46 18.89 14.97
C SER A 151 -19.93 18.92 13.53
N ASP A 152 -19.93 20.05 12.86
CA ASP A 152 -19.70 20.12 11.41
C ASP A 152 -18.25 19.79 11.00
N ASN A 153 -17.26 20.16 11.82
CA ASN A 153 -15.85 19.95 11.45
C ASN A 153 -15.41 18.48 11.55
N TYR A 154 -16.00 17.70 12.46
CA TYR A 154 -15.68 16.26 12.56
C TYR A 154 -16.29 15.46 11.42
N GLU A 155 -17.49 15.81 10.95
CA GLU A 155 -18.08 15.16 9.78
C GLU A 155 -17.30 15.47 8.51
N ILE A 156 -16.83 16.69 8.33
CA ILE A 156 -15.92 17.07 7.23
C ILE A 156 -14.64 16.24 7.30
N GLY A 157 -14.05 16.09 8.49
CA GLY A 157 -12.86 15.27 8.69
C GLY A 157 -13.08 13.78 8.36
N LYS A 158 -14.22 13.20 8.74
CA LYS A 158 -14.60 11.82 8.38
C LYS A 158 -14.78 11.65 6.87
N ASN A 159 -15.42 12.61 6.21
CA ASN A 159 -15.62 12.59 4.76
C ASN A 159 -14.27 12.70 4.02
N LEU A 160 -13.39 13.61 4.43
CA LEU A 160 -12.05 13.74 3.86
C LEU A 160 -11.23 12.44 4.05
N THR A 161 -11.36 11.81 5.22
CA THR A 161 -10.70 10.51 5.47
C THR A 161 -11.25 9.43 4.56
N PHE A 162 -12.56 9.35 4.40
CA PHE A 162 -13.21 8.39 3.52
C PHE A 162 -12.82 8.62 2.06
N ASP A 163 -12.82 9.86 1.57
CA ASP A 163 -12.42 10.22 0.22
C ASP A 163 -10.96 9.86 -0.05
N LEU A 164 -10.09 10.09 0.93
CA LEU A 164 -8.69 9.66 0.85
C LEU A 164 -8.56 8.13 0.75
N MET A 165 -9.32 7.37 1.57
CA MET A 165 -9.32 5.91 1.49
C MET A 165 -9.92 5.41 0.17
N LEU A 166 -10.95 6.06 -0.33
CA LEU A 166 -11.57 5.77 -1.62
C LEU A 166 -10.58 6.00 -2.78
N LEU A 167 -9.88 7.13 -2.78
CA LEU A 167 -8.83 7.40 -3.77
C LEU A 167 -7.77 6.30 -3.78
N HIS A 168 -7.30 5.88 -2.61
CA HIS A 168 -6.33 4.80 -2.51
C HIS A 168 -6.91 3.45 -2.95
N ALA A 169 -8.19 3.18 -2.69
CA ALA A 169 -8.85 1.97 -3.15
C ALA A 169 -8.96 1.94 -4.67
N ILE A 170 -9.37 3.03 -5.31
CA ILE A 170 -9.45 3.14 -6.78
C ILE A 170 -8.06 2.93 -7.41
N MET A 171 -7.03 3.62 -6.91
CA MET A 171 -5.65 3.43 -7.36
C MET A 171 -5.19 1.98 -7.15
N GLY A 172 -5.54 1.38 -6.02
CA GLY A 172 -5.25 -0.01 -5.68
C GLY A 172 -5.91 -0.99 -6.65
N TYR A 173 -7.19 -0.84 -6.91
CA TYR A 173 -7.93 -1.71 -7.84
C TYR A 173 -7.36 -1.63 -9.25
N ILE A 174 -7.02 -0.44 -9.73
CA ILE A 174 -6.39 -0.27 -11.04
C ILE A 174 -5.01 -0.96 -11.06
N CYS A 175 -4.13 -0.63 -10.11
CA CYS A 175 -2.76 -1.16 -10.10
C CYS A 175 -2.72 -2.67 -9.89
N TYR A 176 -3.47 -3.20 -8.92
CA TYR A 176 -3.50 -4.63 -8.64
C TYR A 176 -4.26 -5.41 -9.71
N GLY A 177 -5.37 -4.85 -10.21
CA GLY A 177 -6.15 -5.44 -11.29
C GLY A 177 -5.36 -5.59 -12.59
N LEU A 178 -4.61 -4.55 -12.99
CA LEU A 178 -3.71 -4.63 -14.14
C LEU A 178 -2.62 -5.70 -13.95
N ASN A 179 -2.06 -5.80 -12.75
CA ASN A 179 -1.09 -6.87 -12.46
C ASN A 179 -1.71 -8.26 -12.59
N LEU A 180 -2.91 -8.47 -12.03
CA LEU A 180 -3.61 -9.76 -12.14
C LEU A 180 -3.92 -10.13 -13.58
N ALA A 181 -4.30 -9.15 -14.43
CA ALA A 181 -4.66 -9.37 -15.80
C ALA A 181 -3.46 -9.69 -16.70
N PHE A 182 -2.34 -8.99 -16.53
CA PHE A 182 -1.22 -9.03 -17.46
C PHE A 182 0.00 -9.82 -17.01
N GLN A 183 0.08 -10.23 -15.74
CA GLN A 183 1.27 -10.90 -15.20
C GLN A 183 1.47 -12.29 -15.82
N ARG A 184 2.70 -12.55 -16.31
CA ARG A 184 3.17 -13.84 -16.81
C ARG A 184 4.46 -14.26 -16.10
N ASN A 185 4.69 -15.59 -15.98
CA ASN A 185 5.90 -16.10 -15.34
C ASN A 185 7.18 -15.89 -16.17
N LYS A 186 7.06 -16.02 -17.47
CA LYS A 186 8.20 -15.94 -18.42
C LYS A 186 7.76 -15.18 -19.68
N PRO A 187 8.70 -14.49 -20.34
CA PRO A 187 8.43 -13.91 -21.65
C PRO A 187 8.16 -15.03 -22.70
N PRO A 188 7.40 -14.73 -23.77
CA PRO A 188 7.17 -15.69 -24.87
C PRO A 188 8.46 -16.14 -25.55
N THR A 189 9.43 -15.24 -25.65
CA THR A 189 10.79 -15.51 -26.16
C THR A 189 11.80 -15.23 -25.07
N PRO A 190 12.76 -16.15 -24.81
CA PRO A 190 13.80 -15.88 -23.82
C PRO A 190 14.62 -14.65 -24.25
N PRO A 191 15.13 -13.84 -23.29
CA PRO A 191 16.02 -12.74 -23.63
C PRO A 191 17.28 -13.32 -24.28
N SER A 192 17.70 -12.75 -25.42
CA SER A 192 18.99 -13.10 -26.05
C SER A 192 20.12 -12.73 -25.10
N GLU A 193 21.11 -13.60 -24.98
CA GLU A 193 22.34 -13.36 -24.23
C GLU A 193 23.13 -12.15 -24.75
#